data_4f16b05f60a967d1eb45b31fb3b3bec7
#
_entry.id   4f16b05f60a967d1eb45b31fb3b3bec7
#
_cell.length_a   1.000
_cell.length_b   1.000
_cell.length_c   1.000
_cell.angle_alpha   90.00
_cell.angle_beta   90.00
_cell.angle_gamma   90.00
#
_symmetry.space_group_name_H-M   'P 1'
#
loop_
_entity.id
_entity.type
_entity.pdbx_description
1 polymer ?
#
loop_
_entity_poly.entity_id
_entity_poly.type
_entity_poly.pdbx_seq_one_letter_code
_entity_poly.pdbx_strand_id
1 'polypeptide(L)'
;MHHCGCRYTLRPNPPSPVELALLISVFVVSACGLVYELAAGALASYLLGDSVLQFSTVIGAYLFAMGVGSYLSRFLERQLSAHFLRIELLVALAGGLLPLLLFVAHAAVPQSFRLVLYALVMLVGILVGLEIPLVMRMLKKNVALKDLVSQVLTFDYLGALAVSVAFPLLLVPNLGLARTGLLFGLMNAGVALWALWLFRHELRHFGSHVLACAATLAALTGAFVWADHITTWAEDKLYQDHAVIALTTPYQRIVVTNAPGEGRLGYRLFLNGNLQFAQRDEYRYHEALVHPVMAAFAEHGAPKKVAVLGGGDGMAAREILKYPGVESITLVELDPAMTKLFTDEPVLSALNAQSLSSPKVRVVNTDAFGYLEHSDEVFDVIVVDFPDPTNFSVGKLFTNAFYALLDQHLSASGYAVIQTTSPLVARKSFWTVVHTVESVGLSATPYHAHVPSFGEWGFVIASRRPYHLPNALPAGLRFLNTKSLPLLFDFPQDMDSVPTEINRLSNQVLVSTYEEEWGRVAK
;
A
#
# COMPACT_ATOMS: atom_id res chain seq x y z
N MET A 1 40.33 31.99 56.10
CA MET A 1 39.26 31.93 55.12
C MET A 1 39.28 30.57 54.50
N HIS A 2 38.50 29.59 55.01
CA HIS A 2 38.36 28.25 54.49
C HIS A 2 37.07 28.15 53.65
N HIS A 3 37.20 27.99 52.37
CA HIS A 3 36.10 27.62 51.49
C HIS A 3 35.88 26.10 51.55
N CYS A 4 34.87 25.68 52.25
CA CYS A 4 34.41 24.30 52.28
C CYS A 4 33.50 24.09 51.03
N GLY A 5 34.02 23.53 49.98
CA GLY A 5 33.29 23.15 48.76
C GLY A 5 32.62 21.79 48.93
N CYS A 6 31.37 21.78 49.40
CA CYS A 6 30.54 20.58 49.36
C CYS A 6 30.13 20.28 47.89
N ARG A 7 30.92 19.42 47.19
CA ARG A 7 30.47 18.79 45.97
C ARG A 7 29.51 17.66 46.32
N TYR A 8 28.21 17.93 46.26
CA TYR A 8 27.20 16.85 46.20
C TYR A 8 27.28 16.18 44.84
N THR A 9 28.06 15.12 44.73
CA THR A 9 27.95 14.15 43.64
C THR A 9 26.75 13.27 43.95
N LEU A 10 25.57 13.69 43.52
CA LEU A 10 24.40 12.82 43.44
C LEU A 10 24.71 11.72 42.41
N ARG A 11 25.21 10.57 42.85
CA ARG A 11 25.10 9.35 42.05
C ARG A 11 23.61 9.02 41.97
N PRO A 12 23.01 8.90 40.78
CA PRO A 12 21.63 8.46 40.71
C PRO A 12 21.57 7.06 41.33
N ASN A 13 20.69 6.87 42.29
CA ASN A 13 20.39 5.53 42.79
C ASN A 13 19.83 4.69 41.62
N PRO A 14 20.19 3.41 41.51
CA PRO A 14 19.59 2.55 40.51
C PRO A 14 18.08 2.53 40.71
N PRO A 15 17.29 2.52 39.63
CA PRO A 15 15.83 2.51 39.72
C PRO A 15 15.36 1.29 40.52
N SER A 16 14.36 1.47 41.34
CA SER A 16 13.74 0.36 42.06
C SER A 16 13.12 -0.64 41.08
N PRO A 17 12.93 -1.90 41.46
CA PRO A 17 12.29 -2.90 40.56
C PRO A 17 10.93 -2.45 40.03
N VAL A 18 10.16 -1.73 40.82
CA VAL A 18 8.86 -1.17 40.40
C VAL A 18 9.04 -0.03 39.39
N GLU A 19 10.00 0.86 39.58
CA GLU A 19 10.30 1.93 38.62
C GLU A 19 10.79 1.36 37.29
N LEU A 20 11.70 0.38 37.32
CA LEU A 20 12.16 -0.29 36.10
C LEU A 20 11.00 -0.99 35.37
N ALA A 21 10.12 -1.66 36.12
CA ALA A 21 8.94 -2.31 35.57
C ALA A 21 8.01 -1.32 34.86
N LEU A 22 7.76 -0.17 35.46
CA LEU A 22 6.93 0.88 34.85
C LEU A 22 7.60 1.52 33.63
N LEU A 23 8.93 1.71 33.63
CA LEU A 23 9.66 2.21 32.45
C LEU A 23 9.62 1.22 31.30
N ILE A 24 9.76 -0.09 31.59
CA ILE A 24 9.59 -1.14 30.56
C ILE A 24 8.14 -1.13 30.03
N SER A 25 7.15 -0.93 30.90
CA SER A 25 5.75 -0.78 30.46
C SER A 25 5.58 0.39 29.51
N VAL A 26 6.22 1.56 29.78
CA VAL A 26 6.20 2.71 28.86
C VAL A 26 6.73 2.35 27.48
N PHE A 27 7.85 1.63 27.41
CA PHE A 27 8.41 1.17 26.14
C PHE A 27 7.42 0.31 25.34
N VAL A 28 6.78 -0.68 26.00
CA VAL A 28 5.82 -1.58 25.34
C VAL A 28 4.56 -0.82 24.92
N VAL A 29 4.01 0.01 25.81
CA VAL A 29 2.80 0.81 25.56
C VAL A 29 2.99 1.77 24.39
N SER A 30 4.13 2.47 24.35
CA SER A 30 4.47 3.35 23.22
C SER A 30 4.58 2.58 21.90
N ALA A 31 5.24 1.43 21.93
CA ALA A 31 5.30 0.53 20.78
C ALA A 31 3.89 0.11 20.31
N CYS A 32 3.00 -0.25 21.23
CA CYS A 32 1.61 -0.60 20.92
C CYS A 32 0.85 0.59 20.32
N GLY A 33 0.92 1.75 20.95
CA GLY A 33 0.25 2.98 20.49
C GLY A 33 0.62 3.35 19.06
N LEU A 34 1.92 3.29 18.72
CA LEU A 34 2.39 3.57 17.37
C LEU A 34 1.94 2.50 16.35
N VAL A 35 1.89 1.21 16.73
CA VAL A 35 1.36 0.17 15.83
C VAL A 35 -0.10 0.44 15.47
N TYR A 36 -0.93 0.86 16.42
CA TYR A 36 -2.34 1.14 16.16
C TYR A 36 -2.50 2.33 15.20
N GLU A 37 -1.69 3.38 15.36
CA GLU A 37 -1.64 4.54 14.47
C GLU A 37 -1.22 4.13 13.05
N LEU A 38 -0.09 3.41 12.91
CA LEU A 38 0.42 2.95 11.62
C LEU A 38 -0.54 1.98 10.93
N ALA A 39 -1.15 1.05 11.68
CA ALA A 39 -2.11 0.11 11.13
C ALA A 39 -3.38 0.81 10.63
N ALA A 40 -3.88 1.82 11.37
CA ALA A 40 -5.02 2.63 10.93
C ALA A 40 -4.69 3.43 9.67
N GLY A 41 -3.52 4.08 9.61
CA GLY A 41 -3.04 4.80 8.44
C GLY A 41 -2.86 3.91 7.21
N ALA A 42 -2.25 2.73 7.39
CA ALA A 42 -2.06 1.75 6.33
C ALA A 42 -3.39 1.23 5.78
N LEU A 43 -4.35 0.91 6.66
CA LEU A 43 -5.68 0.47 6.25
C LEU A 43 -6.49 1.58 5.58
N ALA A 44 -6.41 2.80 6.10
CA ALA A 44 -7.06 3.95 5.48
C ALA A 44 -6.54 4.16 4.05
N SER A 45 -5.21 4.09 3.85
CA SER A 45 -4.59 4.16 2.54
C SER A 45 -5.00 3.00 1.63
N TYR A 46 -5.03 1.77 2.15
CA TYR A 46 -5.44 0.58 1.40
C TYR A 46 -6.90 0.64 0.93
N LEU A 47 -7.81 1.08 1.81
CA LEU A 47 -9.26 1.01 1.56
C LEU A 47 -9.83 2.26 0.90
N LEU A 48 -9.19 3.43 1.07
CA LEU A 48 -9.67 4.71 0.55
C LEU A 48 -8.81 5.30 -0.58
N GLY A 49 -7.64 4.70 -0.86
CA GLY A 49 -6.64 5.30 -1.76
C GLY A 49 -5.89 6.46 -1.09
N ASP A 50 -5.15 7.26 -1.90
CA ASP A 50 -4.37 8.43 -1.45
C ASP A 50 -3.59 8.23 -0.14
N SER A 51 -2.43 7.57 -0.27
CA SER A 51 -1.61 7.22 0.90
C SER A 51 -1.19 8.44 1.73
N VAL A 52 -0.85 9.56 1.08
CA VAL A 52 -0.35 10.76 1.77
C VAL A 52 -1.46 11.45 2.55
N LEU A 53 -2.63 11.67 1.92
CA LEU A 53 -3.76 12.30 2.59
C LEU A 53 -4.26 11.42 3.76
N GLN A 54 -4.42 10.11 3.52
CA GLN A 54 -4.94 9.21 4.54
C GLN A 54 -3.98 9.09 5.73
N PHE A 55 -2.68 8.87 5.51
CA PHE A 55 -1.70 8.84 6.59
C PHE A 55 -1.64 10.17 7.35
N SER A 56 -1.57 11.30 6.64
CA SER A 56 -1.47 12.63 7.27
C SER A 56 -2.68 12.95 8.13
N THR A 57 -3.88 12.66 7.65
CA THR A 57 -5.12 12.94 8.39
C THR A 57 -5.35 11.98 9.55
N VAL A 58 -5.00 10.71 9.42
CA VAL A 58 -5.06 9.71 10.51
C VAL A 58 -4.05 10.07 11.59
N ILE A 59 -2.79 10.38 11.24
CA ILE A 59 -1.76 10.82 12.20
C ILE A 59 -2.22 12.10 12.91
N GLY A 60 -2.72 13.10 12.18
CA GLY A 60 -3.20 14.34 12.75
C GLY A 60 -4.36 14.13 13.74
N ALA A 61 -5.35 13.30 13.38
CA ALA A 61 -6.48 12.95 14.25
C ALA A 61 -6.03 12.17 15.49
N TYR A 62 -5.10 11.22 15.32
CA TYR A 62 -4.56 10.43 16.43
C TYR A 62 -3.78 11.29 17.43
N LEU A 63 -2.86 12.14 16.96
CA LEU A 63 -2.10 13.06 17.80
C LEU A 63 -3.00 14.06 18.52
N PHE A 64 -4.01 14.60 17.86
CA PHE A 64 -5.01 15.45 18.49
C PHE A 64 -5.75 14.69 19.60
N ALA A 65 -6.17 13.45 19.33
CA ALA A 65 -6.85 12.59 20.29
C ALA A 65 -5.95 12.27 21.50
N MET A 66 -4.66 12.00 21.29
CA MET A 66 -3.69 11.83 22.37
C MET A 66 -3.57 13.08 23.24
N GLY A 67 -3.57 14.27 22.63
CA GLY A 67 -3.62 15.55 23.36
C GLY A 67 -4.86 15.68 24.23
N VAL A 68 -6.03 15.31 23.70
CA VAL A 68 -7.30 15.25 24.46
C VAL A 68 -7.20 14.25 25.62
N GLY A 69 -6.67 13.05 25.38
CA GLY A 69 -6.46 12.02 26.40
C GLY A 69 -5.53 12.51 27.52
N SER A 70 -4.39 13.11 27.14
CA SER A 70 -3.46 13.71 28.09
C SER A 70 -4.13 14.78 28.97
N TYR A 71 -4.94 15.64 28.36
CA TYR A 71 -5.72 16.64 29.11
C TYR A 71 -6.74 15.98 30.05
N LEU A 72 -7.48 14.97 29.62
CA LEU A 72 -8.48 14.25 30.40
C LEU A 72 -7.85 13.51 31.59
N SER A 73 -6.60 13.09 31.50
CA SER A 73 -5.87 12.41 32.57
C SER A 73 -5.87 13.17 33.86
N ARG A 74 -5.97 14.49 33.82
CA ARG A 74 -5.97 15.37 35.04
C ARG A 74 -7.13 15.09 36.00
N PHE A 75 -8.25 14.57 35.49
CA PHE A 75 -9.44 14.24 36.28
C PHE A 75 -9.33 12.89 37.01
N LEU A 76 -8.32 12.09 36.68
CA LEU A 76 -8.08 10.77 37.28
C LEU A 76 -7.15 10.92 38.51
N GLU A 77 -7.62 11.45 39.62
CA GLU A 77 -6.77 11.78 40.78
C GLU A 77 -6.60 10.62 41.77
N ARG A 78 -7.58 9.72 41.85
CA ARG A 78 -7.62 8.64 42.86
C ARG A 78 -7.48 7.29 42.19
N GLN A 79 -6.92 6.30 42.90
CA GLN A 79 -6.78 4.93 42.43
C GLN A 79 -6.05 4.82 41.06
N LEU A 80 -4.92 5.53 40.93
CA LEU A 80 -4.17 5.60 39.66
C LEU A 80 -3.83 4.23 39.12
N SER A 81 -3.43 3.26 39.96
CA SER A 81 -3.12 1.88 39.58
C SER A 81 -4.32 1.14 38.95
N ALA A 82 -5.54 1.37 39.49
CA ALA A 82 -6.75 0.78 38.94
C ALA A 82 -7.18 1.43 37.62
N HIS A 83 -7.01 2.76 37.49
CA HIS A 83 -7.28 3.45 36.21
C HIS A 83 -6.29 3.05 35.14
N PHE A 84 -4.99 2.98 35.45
CA PHE A 84 -3.96 2.50 34.53
C PHE A 84 -4.32 1.11 34.00
N LEU A 85 -4.58 0.15 34.89
CA LEU A 85 -4.99 -1.20 34.49
C LEU A 85 -6.21 -1.22 33.54
N ARG A 86 -7.26 -0.44 33.86
CA ARG A 86 -8.47 -0.40 33.02
C ARG A 86 -8.19 0.23 31.65
N ILE A 87 -7.38 1.27 31.61
CA ILE A 87 -7.01 1.94 30.37
C ILE A 87 -6.20 0.99 29.50
N GLU A 88 -5.21 0.29 30.05
CA GLU A 88 -4.43 -0.73 29.33
C GLU A 88 -5.32 -1.82 28.72
N LEU A 89 -6.34 -2.31 29.44
CA LEU A 89 -7.29 -3.29 28.93
C LEU A 89 -8.18 -2.71 27.81
N LEU A 90 -8.59 -1.45 27.93
CA LEU A 90 -9.38 -0.76 26.91
C LEU A 90 -8.55 -0.50 25.65
N VAL A 91 -7.27 -0.08 25.80
CA VAL A 91 -6.34 0.11 24.69
C VAL A 91 -6.07 -1.24 24.01
N ALA A 92 -5.82 -2.30 24.79
CA ALA A 92 -5.61 -3.64 24.27
C ALA A 92 -6.78 -4.11 23.38
N LEU A 93 -8.01 -3.89 23.83
CA LEU A 93 -9.21 -4.24 23.05
C LEU A 93 -9.44 -3.30 21.87
N ALA A 94 -9.51 -2.00 22.12
CA ALA A 94 -9.84 -1.02 21.08
C ALA A 94 -8.73 -0.93 20.01
N GLY A 95 -7.46 -0.85 20.43
CA GLY A 95 -6.30 -0.79 19.53
C GLY A 95 -6.02 -2.13 18.86
N GLY A 96 -6.05 -3.23 19.63
CA GLY A 96 -5.81 -4.58 19.09
C GLY A 96 -6.84 -5.00 18.05
N LEU A 97 -8.11 -4.71 18.26
CA LEU A 97 -9.19 -5.02 17.32
C LEU A 97 -9.35 -3.98 16.21
N LEU A 98 -8.69 -2.79 16.31
CA LEU A 98 -8.86 -1.68 15.37
C LEU A 98 -8.75 -2.10 13.90
N PRO A 99 -7.71 -2.83 13.45
CA PRO A 99 -7.60 -3.23 12.05
C PRO A 99 -8.74 -4.15 11.60
N LEU A 100 -9.14 -5.12 12.42
CA LEU A 100 -10.26 -6.01 12.11
C LEU A 100 -11.58 -5.25 12.01
N LEU A 101 -11.84 -4.34 12.97
CA LEU A 101 -13.05 -3.53 12.97
C LEU A 101 -13.13 -2.62 11.74
N LEU A 102 -12.00 -2.10 11.28
CA LEU A 102 -11.94 -1.29 10.06
C LEU A 102 -12.23 -2.13 8.81
N PHE A 103 -11.68 -3.34 8.69
CA PHE A 103 -12.03 -4.25 7.59
C PHE A 103 -13.53 -4.58 7.57
N VAL A 104 -14.09 -4.94 8.71
CA VAL A 104 -15.52 -5.25 8.85
C VAL A 104 -16.38 -4.02 8.55
N ALA A 105 -16.00 -2.84 9.04
CA ALA A 105 -16.74 -1.61 8.81
C ALA A 105 -16.75 -1.22 7.32
N HIS A 106 -15.63 -1.38 6.64
CA HIS A 106 -15.55 -1.10 5.20
C HIS A 106 -16.46 -2.04 4.40
N ALA A 107 -16.48 -3.34 4.75
CA ALA A 107 -17.31 -4.34 4.09
C ALA A 107 -18.81 -4.17 4.39
N ALA A 108 -19.17 -3.77 5.62
CA ALA A 108 -20.56 -3.70 6.08
C ALA A 108 -21.23 -2.33 5.84
N VAL A 109 -20.48 -1.23 5.96
CA VAL A 109 -21.00 0.15 5.89
C VAL A 109 -20.05 1.08 5.10
N PRO A 110 -19.78 0.80 3.82
CA PRO A 110 -18.78 1.53 3.04
C PRO A 110 -19.03 3.04 2.98
N GLN A 111 -20.29 3.47 2.89
CA GLN A 111 -20.68 4.88 2.85
C GLN A 111 -20.33 5.65 4.14
N SER A 112 -20.32 4.98 5.28
CA SER A 112 -19.99 5.57 6.59
C SER A 112 -18.60 5.22 7.08
N PHE A 113 -17.80 4.55 6.27
CA PHE A 113 -16.48 4.02 6.68
C PHE A 113 -15.56 5.12 7.22
N ARG A 114 -15.48 6.28 6.58
CA ARG A 114 -14.65 7.41 7.04
C ARG A 114 -15.04 7.86 8.46
N LEU A 115 -16.33 7.91 8.75
CA LEU A 115 -16.80 8.27 10.09
C LEU A 115 -16.35 7.24 11.14
N VAL A 116 -16.50 5.94 10.83
CA VAL A 116 -16.07 4.84 11.71
C VAL A 116 -14.56 4.86 11.90
N LEU A 117 -13.78 5.06 10.84
CA LEU A 117 -12.33 5.19 10.90
C LEU A 117 -11.90 6.27 11.89
N TYR A 118 -12.36 7.51 11.71
CA TYR A 118 -11.95 8.61 12.60
C TYR A 118 -12.51 8.45 14.01
N ALA A 119 -13.69 7.87 14.19
CA ALA A 119 -14.22 7.59 15.52
C ALA A 119 -13.35 6.58 16.29
N LEU A 120 -12.92 5.51 15.64
CA LEU A 120 -12.05 4.50 16.24
C LEU A 120 -10.62 5.05 16.48
N VAL A 121 -10.06 5.77 15.53
CA VAL A 121 -8.74 6.44 15.67
C VAL A 121 -8.75 7.41 16.84
N MET A 122 -9.80 8.24 16.96
CA MET A 122 -9.96 9.18 18.08
C MET A 122 -10.11 8.44 19.42
N LEU A 123 -10.90 7.37 19.46
CA LEU A 123 -11.08 6.55 20.66
C LEU A 123 -9.74 5.98 21.15
N VAL A 124 -9.00 5.32 20.25
CA VAL A 124 -7.71 4.71 20.61
C VAL A 124 -6.70 5.79 21.00
N GLY A 125 -6.61 6.89 20.23
CA GLY A 125 -5.71 8.01 20.54
C GLY A 125 -6.00 8.64 21.91
N ILE A 126 -7.27 8.85 22.29
CA ILE A 126 -7.64 9.36 23.63
C ILE A 126 -7.16 8.39 24.71
N LEU A 127 -7.38 7.09 24.55
CA LEU A 127 -6.99 6.07 25.52
C LEU A 127 -5.46 6.02 25.70
N VAL A 128 -4.71 5.98 24.61
CA VAL A 128 -3.24 5.99 24.61
C VAL A 128 -2.72 7.31 25.22
N GLY A 129 -3.33 8.44 24.91
CA GLY A 129 -2.96 9.74 25.48
C GLY A 129 -3.14 9.84 27.00
N LEU A 130 -3.96 8.99 27.63
CA LEU A 130 -4.10 8.89 29.09
C LEU A 130 -2.90 8.19 29.77
N GLU A 131 -2.19 7.29 29.09
CA GLU A 131 -1.23 6.36 29.69
C GLU A 131 0.01 7.05 30.26
N ILE A 132 0.74 7.82 29.44
CA ILE A 132 2.00 8.48 29.85
C ILE A 132 1.79 9.40 31.07
N PRO A 133 0.79 10.32 31.11
CA PRO A 133 0.55 11.14 32.27
C PRO A 133 0.20 10.36 33.55
N LEU A 134 -0.47 9.20 33.40
CA LEU A 134 -0.77 8.32 34.54
C LEU A 134 0.50 7.67 35.08
N VAL A 135 1.33 7.09 34.23
CA VAL A 135 2.61 6.48 34.63
C VAL A 135 3.52 7.53 35.29
N MET A 136 3.63 8.72 34.69
CA MET A 136 4.41 9.80 35.28
C MET A 136 3.94 10.17 36.69
N ARG A 137 2.63 10.19 36.95
CA ARG A 137 2.09 10.46 38.28
C ARG A 137 2.31 9.33 39.28
N MET A 138 2.30 8.07 38.81
CA MET A 138 2.61 6.91 39.65
C MET A 138 4.09 6.91 40.06
N LEU A 139 5.01 7.27 39.13
CA LEU A 139 6.45 7.34 39.38
C LEU A 139 6.90 8.58 40.19
N LYS A 140 6.14 9.69 40.12
CA LYS A 140 6.50 10.98 40.76
C LYS A 140 6.80 10.91 42.23
N LYS A 141 6.29 9.89 42.93
CA LYS A 141 6.51 9.74 44.40
C LYS A 141 7.98 9.44 44.74
N ASN A 142 8.75 8.90 43.83
CA ASN A 142 10.08 8.33 44.10
C ASN A 142 11.22 8.98 43.31
N VAL A 143 10.92 9.74 42.23
CA VAL A 143 11.90 10.28 41.28
C VAL A 143 11.75 11.81 41.15
N ALA A 144 12.86 12.53 41.03
CA ALA A 144 12.84 13.96 40.74
C ALA A 144 12.19 14.21 39.35
N LEU A 145 11.36 15.27 39.27
CA LEU A 145 10.56 15.55 38.07
C LEU A 145 11.39 15.59 36.76
N LYS A 146 12.58 16.19 36.79
CA LYS A 146 13.48 16.32 35.65
C LYS A 146 13.96 14.95 35.14
N ASP A 147 14.32 14.04 36.06
CA ASP A 147 14.84 12.72 35.75
C ASP A 147 13.69 11.79 35.28
N LEU A 148 12.52 11.94 35.92
CA LEU A 148 11.30 11.24 35.56
C LEU A 148 10.87 11.54 34.11
N VAL A 149 10.77 12.83 33.77
CA VAL A 149 10.37 13.23 32.39
C VAL A 149 11.38 12.71 31.37
N SER A 150 12.68 12.86 31.65
CA SER A 150 13.74 12.37 30.75
C SER A 150 13.67 10.85 30.54
N GLN A 151 13.52 10.07 31.61
CA GLN A 151 13.45 8.62 31.53
C GLN A 151 12.20 8.14 30.78
N VAL A 152 11.01 8.64 31.15
CA VAL A 152 9.76 8.24 30.52
C VAL A 152 9.77 8.54 29.03
N LEU A 153 10.16 9.77 28.63
CA LEU A 153 10.24 10.13 27.21
C LEU A 153 11.32 9.33 26.44
N THR A 154 12.43 8.96 27.10
CA THR A 154 13.43 8.12 26.46
C THR A 154 12.89 6.73 26.13
N PHE A 155 12.22 6.07 27.07
CA PHE A 155 11.62 4.76 26.82
C PHE A 155 10.46 4.82 25.83
N ASP A 156 9.67 5.89 25.86
CA ASP A 156 8.60 6.18 24.91
C ASP A 156 9.15 6.26 23.46
N TYR A 157 10.13 7.12 23.22
CA TYR A 157 10.72 7.27 21.89
C TYR A 157 11.49 6.03 21.41
N LEU A 158 12.12 5.28 22.32
CA LEU A 158 12.78 4.02 21.96
C LEU A 158 11.75 2.95 21.54
N GLY A 159 10.61 2.87 22.23
CA GLY A 159 9.50 1.98 21.84
C GLY A 159 8.95 2.35 20.47
N ALA A 160 8.70 3.63 20.24
CA ALA A 160 8.25 4.15 18.96
C ALA A 160 9.25 3.87 17.83
N LEU A 161 10.55 4.12 18.05
CA LEU A 161 11.59 3.83 17.07
C LEU A 161 11.66 2.34 16.71
N ALA A 162 11.65 1.47 17.71
CA ALA A 162 11.71 0.03 17.49
C ALA A 162 10.59 -0.46 16.57
N VAL A 163 9.37 0.03 16.81
CA VAL A 163 8.20 -0.35 16.00
C VAL A 163 8.18 0.33 14.65
N SER A 164 8.58 1.60 14.53
CA SER A 164 8.59 2.29 13.24
C SER A 164 9.44 1.56 12.19
N VAL A 165 10.49 0.87 12.63
CA VAL A 165 11.34 0.02 11.76
C VAL A 165 10.75 -1.39 11.61
N ALA A 166 10.31 -2.01 12.72
CA ALA A 166 9.80 -3.38 12.70
C ALA A 166 8.48 -3.52 11.96
N PHE A 167 7.61 -2.51 11.99
CA PHE A 167 6.28 -2.57 11.38
C PHE A 167 6.32 -2.86 9.88
N PRO A 168 6.99 -2.06 9.04
CA PRO A 168 7.05 -2.33 7.60
C PRO A 168 7.97 -3.48 7.22
N LEU A 169 9.05 -3.76 7.97
CA LEU A 169 10.05 -4.74 7.59
C LEU A 169 9.75 -6.15 8.08
N LEU A 170 9.12 -6.30 9.23
CA LEU A 170 8.94 -7.59 9.89
C LEU A 170 7.46 -7.91 10.17
N LEU A 171 6.70 -6.96 10.72
CA LEU A 171 5.38 -7.25 11.25
C LEU A 171 4.34 -7.40 10.14
N VAL A 172 4.16 -6.39 9.31
CA VAL A 172 3.15 -6.42 8.23
C VAL A 172 3.45 -7.50 7.19
N PRO A 173 4.70 -7.68 6.69
CA PRO A 173 4.97 -8.71 5.69
C PRO A 173 4.74 -10.14 6.17
N ASN A 174 4.92 -10.41 7.48
CA ASN A 174 4.80 -11.77 8.02
C ASN A 174 3.45 -12.06 8.69
N LEU A 175 2.78 -11.05 9.25
CA LEU A 175 1.55 -11.21 10.03
C LEU A 175 0.32 -10.57 9.36
N GLY A 176 0.54 -9.64 8.45
CA GLY A 176 -0.52 -8.77 7.94
C GLY A 176 -0.98 -7.73 8.98
N LEU A 177 -1.81 -6.78 8.55
CA LEU A 177 -2.25 -5.65 9.40
C LEU A 177 -3.12 -6.11 10.57
N ALA A 178 -4.06 -7.05 10.33
CA ALA A 178 -5.01 -7.51 11.34
C ALA A 178 -4.30 -8.25 12.49
N ARG A 179 -3.47 -9.24 12.17
CA ARG A 179 -2.73 -9.98 13.20
C ARG A 179 -1.68 -9.12 13.90
N THR A 180 -1.08 -8.17 13.21
CA THR A 180 -0.15 -7.21 13.84
C THR A 180 -0.87 -6.40 14.92
N GLY A 181 -2.03 -5.82 14.63
CA GLY A 181 -2.82 -5.11 15.63
C GLY A 181 -3.17 -5.99 16.84
N LEU A 182 -3.64 -7.21 16.59
CA LEU A 182 -4.00 -8.16 17.64
C LEU A 182 -2.80 -8.62 18.49
N LEU A 183 -1.63 -8.84 17.89
CA LEU A 183 -0.40 -9.15 18.62
C LEU A 183 -0.04 -8.04 19.61
N PHE A 184 -0.10 -6.79 19.18
CA PHE A 184 0.18 -5.65 20.04
C PHE A 184 -0.95 -5.42 21.07
N GLY A 185 -2.19 -5.76 20.75
CA GLY A 185 -3.27 -5.84 21.74
C GLY A 185 -2.97 -6.87 22.83
N LEU A 186 -2.47 -8.05 22.47
CA LEU A 186 -2.04 -9.08 23.43
C LEU A 186 -0.84 -8.62 24.28
N MET A 187 0.12 -7.89 23.68
CA MET A 187 1.25 -7.30 24.41
C MET A 187 0.76 -6.26 25.43
N ASN A 188 -0.17 -5.40 25.06
CA ASN A 188 -0.78 -4.42 25.95
C ASN A 188 -1.57 -5.09 27.10
N ALA A 189 -2.33 -6.15 26.79
CA ALA A 189 -2.98 -6.98 27.80
C ALA A 189 -1.95 -7.66 28.74
N GLY A 190 -0.76 -8.00 28.22
CA GLY A 190 0.38 -8.47 29.02
C GLY A 190 0.90 -7.40 30.00
N VAL A 191 0.97 -6.13 29.57
CA VAL A 191 1.29 -4.99 30.46
C VAL A 191 0.21 -4.85 31.55
N ALA A 192 -1.06 -4.99 31.18
CA ALA A 192 -2.16 -4.98 32.16
C ALA A 192 -2.04 -6.12 33.17
N LEU A 193 -1.68 -7.34 32.76
CA LEU A 193 -1.41 -8.47 33.68
C LEU A 193 -0.24 -8.17 34.60
N TRP A 194 0.82 -7.60 34.08
CA TRP A 194 1.96 -7.19 34.88
C TRP A 194 1.58 -6.14 35.89
N ALA A 195 0.84 -5.11 35.48
CA ALA A 195 0.32 -4.06 36.38
C ALA A 195 -0.60 -4.66 37.45
N LEU A 196 -1.47 -5.61 37.08
CA LEU A 196 -2.32 -6.35 38.03
C LEU A 196 -1.51 -7.05 39.10
N TRP A 197 -0.42 -7.73 38.73
CA TRP A 197 0.47 -8.41 39.66
C TRP A 197 1.23 -7.42 40.56
N LEU A 198 1.77 -6.33 39.96
CA LEU A 198 2.58 -5.33 40.64
C LEU A 198 1.76 -4.57 41.70
N PHE A 199 0.51 -4.20 41.37
CA PHE A 199 -0.36 -3.40 42.23
C PHE A 199 -1.44 -4.20 42.96
N ARG A 200 -1.29 -5.52 43.04
CA ARG A 200 -2.29 -6.44 43.65
C ARG A 200 -2.75 -6.04 45.05
N HIS A 201 -1.90 -5.41 45.83
CA HIS A 201 -2.20 -4.98 47.21
C HIS A 201 -2.93 -3.63 47.27
N GLU A 202 -2.90 -2.84 46.20
CA GLU A 202 -3.55 -1.55 46.08
C GLU A 202 -4.93 -1.64 45.43
N LEU A 203 -5.18 -2.72 44.70
CA LEU A 203 -6.39 -2.89 43.90
C LEU A 203 -7.58 -3.33 44.74
N ARG A 204 -8.60 -2.48 44.77
CA ARG A 204 -9.91 -2.83 45.31
C ARG A 204 -10.65 -3.72 44.30
N HIS A 205 -11.28 -4.82 44.75
CA HIS A 205 -11.95 -5.77 43.89
C HIS A 205 -11.00 -6.53 42.93
N PHE A 206 -9.87 -7.02 43.43
CA PHE A 206 -8.85 -7.76 42.66
C PHE A 206 -9.44 -8.84 41.74
N GLY A 207 -10.42 -9.63 42.21
CA GLY A 207 -11.04 -10.70 41.40
C GLY A 207 -11.72 -10.18 40.11
N SER A 208 -12.35 -9.00 40.15
CA SER A 208 -12.96 -8.42 38.94
C SER A 208 -11.93 -7.99 37.91
N HIS A 209 -10.78 -7.51 38.36
CA HIS A 209 -9.68 -7.15 37.46
C HIS A 209 -9.02 -8.39 36.85
N VAL A 210 -8.88 -9.49 37.61
CA VAL A 210 -8.41 -10.79 37.08
C VAL A 210 -9.36 -11.29 35.99
N LEU A 211 -10.66 -11.25 36.23
CA LEU A 211 -11.65 -11.65 35.25
C LEU A 211 -11.61 -10.80 33.98
N ALA A 212 -11.47 -9.47 34.14
CA ALA A 212 -11.35 -8.57 33.01
C ALA A 212 -10.08 -8.85 32.16
N CYS A 213 -8.92 -9.07 32.79
CA CYS A 213 -7.70 -9.46 32.10
C CYS A 213 -7.88 -10.79 31.35
N ALA A 214 -8.45 -11.80 32.02
CA ALA A 214 -8.69 -13.11 31.41
C ALA A 214 -9.66 -13.01 30.21
N ALA A 215 -10.74 -12.25 30.33
CA ALA A 215 -11.70 -12.02 29.26
C ALA A 215 -11.07 -11.28 28.08
N THR A 216 -10.27 -10.24 28.32
CA THR A 216 -9.55 -9.50 27.26
C THR A 216 -8.57 -10.41 26.52
N LEU A 217 -7.75 -11.17 27.24
CA LEU A 217 -6.82 -12.12 26.64
C LEU A 217 -7.53 -13.18 25.82
N ALA A 218 -8.62 -13.77 26.35
CA ALA A 218 -9.42 -14.75 25.62
C ALA A 218 -10.03 -14.17 24.34
N ALA A 219 -10.58 -12.95 24.41
CA ALA A 219 -11.15 -12.26 23.25
C ALA A 219 -10.11 -11.95 22.17
N LEU A 220 -8.95 -11.40 22.56
CA LEU A 220 -7.88 -11.08 21.61
C LEU A 220 -7.23 -12.34 21.02
N THR A 221 -7.03 -13.39 21.83
CA THR A 221 -6.51 -14.68 21.34
C THR A 221 -7.49 -15.33 20.38
N GLY A 222 -8.77 -15.33 20.69
CA GLY A 222 -9.83 -15.80 19.80
C GLY A 222 -9.83 -15.02 18.48
N ALA A 223 -9.80 -13.68 18.55
CA ALA A 223 -9.72 -12.84 17.37
C ALA A 223 -8.45 -13.10 16.54
N PHE A 224 -7.30 -13.35 17.19
CA PHE A 224 -6.04 -13.67 16.51
C PHE A 224 -6.11 -15.00 15.74
N VAL A 225 -6.73 -16.02 16.31
CA VAL A 225 -6.91 -17.34 15.67
C VAL A 225 -7.87 -17.22 14.47
N TRP A 226 -8.93 -16.45 14.59
CA TRP A 226 -9.93 -16.28 13.53
C TRP A 226 -9.70 -15.09 12.61
N ALA A 227 -8.60 -14.36 12.76
CA ALA A 227 -8.31 -13.14 12.00
C ALA A 227 -8.42 -13.34 10.49
N ASP A 228 -7.85 -14.42 9.95
CA ASP A 228 -7.87 -14.70 8.51
C ASP A 228 -9.29 -14.96 8.00
N HIS A 229 -10.11 -15.68 8.75
CA HIS A 229 -11.50 -15.93 8.35
C HIS A 229 -12.30 -14.63 8.29
N ILE A 230 -12.06 -13.71 9.24
CA ILE A 230 -12.75 -12.42 9.29
C ILE A 230 -12.28 -11.52 8.13
N THR A 231 -10.98 -11.47 7.87
CA THR A 231 -10.43 -10.66 6.76
C THR A 231 -10.84 -11.21 5.40
N THR A 232 -10.79 -12.53 5.18
CA THR A 232 -11.27 -13.15 3.94
C THR A 232 -12.77 -12.89 3.73
N TRP A 233 -13.60 -13.03 4.77
CA TRP A 233 -15.02 -12.69 4.68
C TRP A 233 -15.24 -11.21 4.28
N ALA A 234 -14.45 -10.29 4.83
CA ALA A 234 -14.55 -8.87 4.50
C ALA A 234 -14.08 -8.61 3.04
N GLU A 235 -12.99 -9.27 2.60
CA GLU A 235 -12.50 -9.19 1.23
C GLU A 235 -13.51 -9.79 0.23
N ASP A 236 -14.12 -10.95 0.52
CA ASP A 236 -15.18 -11.55 -0.32
C ASP A 236 -16.35 -10.56 -0.53
N LYS A 237 -16.72 -9.82 0.51
CA LYS A 237 -17.75 -8.77 0.41
C LYS A 237 -17.28 -7.57 -0.40
N LEU A 238 -16.02 -7.16 -0.25
CA LEU A 238 -15.42 -6.04 -0.97
C LEU A 238 -15.36 -6.31 -2.48
N TYR A 239 -14.87 -7.50 -2.86
CA TYR A 239 -14.66 -7.86 -4.27
C TYR A 239 -15.89 -8.48 -4.94
N GLN A 240 -16.96 -8.75 -4.20
CA GLN A 240 -18.21 -9.40 -4.66
C GLN A 240 -18.00 -10.80 -5.26
N ASP A 241 -16.80 -11.38 -5.11
CA ASP A 241 -16.39 -12.71 -5.55
C ASP A 241 -15.54 -13.37 -4.48
N HIS A 242 -15.40 -14.69 -4.56
CA HIS A 242 -14.59 -15.44 -3.61
C HIS A 242 -13.09 -15.19 -3.84
N ALA A 243 -12.40 -14.69 -2.80
CA ALA A 243 -10.95 -14.55 -2.81
C ALA A 243 -10.29 -15.92 -2.67
N VAL A 244 -9.60 -16.37 -3.73
CA VAL A 244 -8.90 -17.67 -3.76
C VAL A 244 -7.45 -17.54 -3.33
N ILE A 245 -6.83 -16.39 -3.54
CA ILE A 245 -5.48 -16.06 -3.09
C ILE A 245 -5.51 -14.64 -2.52
N ALA A 246 -4.93 -14.46 -1.34
CA ALA A 246 -4.80 -13.17 -0.71
C ALA A 246 -3.43 -13.07 -0.02
N LEU A 247 -2.55 -12.23 -0.54
CA LEU A 247 -1.15 -12.13 -0.15
C LEU A 247 -0.77 -10.68 0.13
N THR A 248 -0.15 -10.42 1.27
CA THR A 248 0.45 -9.10 1.57
C THR A 248 1.96 -9.20 1.38
N THR A 249 2.51 -8.28 0.60
CA THR A 249 3.94 -8.15 0.37
C THR A 249 4.45 -6.84 0.96
N PRO A 250 5.75 -6.56 0.99
CA PRO A 250 6.27 -5.25 1.36
C PRO A 250 5.81 -4.10 0.44
N TYR A 251 5.32 -4.43 -0.76
CA TYR A 251 4.98 -3.45 -1.79
C TYR A 251 3.48 -3.25 -1.95
N GLN A 252 2.69 -4.34 -1.79
CA GLN A 252 1.25 -4.30 -2.12
C GLN A 252 0.47 -5.46 -1.50
N ARG A 253 -0.85 -5.31 -1.49
CA ARG A 253 -1.81 -6.39 -1.23
C ARG A 253 -2.23 -6.98 -2.57
N ILE A 254 -1.94 -8.26 -2.80
CA ILE A 254 -2.33 -9.02 -3.98
C ILE A 254 -3.54 -9.88 -3.61
N VAL A 255 -4.64 -9.73 -4.34
CA VAL A 255 -5.84 -10.54 -4.17
C VAL A 255 -6.25 -11.11 -5.52
N VAL A 256 -6.39 -12.41 -5.60
CA VAL A 256 -6.96 -13.09 -6.76
C VAL A 256 -8.32 -13.64 -6.37
N THR A 257 -9.36 -13.23 -7.09
CA THR A 257 -10.72 -13.75 -6.90
C THR A 257 -11.10 -14.67 -8.05
N ASN A 258 -12.08 -15.53 -7.81
CA ASN A 258 -12.65 -16.37 -8.85
C ASN A 258 -14.17 -16.28 -8.84
N ALA A 259 -14.74 -15.92 -9.97
CA ALA A 259 -16.18 -15.92 -10.22
C ALA A 259 -16.50 -16.98 -11.29
N PRO A 260 -16.65 -18.27 -10.93
CA PRO A 260 -16.95 -19.34 -11.89
C PRO A 260 -18.38 -19.20 -12.40
N GLY A 261 -18.59 -19.54 -13.69
CA GLY A 261 -19.89 -19.59 -14.34
C GLY A 261 -19.99 -18.82 -15.65
N GLU A 262 -20.99 -19.15 -16.48
CA GLU A 262 -21.27 -18.43 -17.72
C GLU A 262 -21.65 -16.98 -17.46
N GLY A 263 -21.05 -16.06 -18.21
CA GLY A 263 -21.29 -14.62 -18.05
C GLY A 263 -20.42 -13.94 -16.99
N ARG A 264 -19.70 -14.66 -16.15
CA ARG A 264 -18.81 -14.09 -15.11
C ARG A 264 -17.38 -13.87 -15.63
N LEU A 265 -16.60 -13.05 -14.88
CA LEU A 265 -15.29 -12.57 -15.34
C LEU A 265 -14.14 -13.58 -15.16
N GLY A 266 -14.40 -14.75 -14.53
CA GLY A 266 -13.36 -15.74 -14.22
C GLY A 266 -12.43 -15.26 -13.11
N TYR A 267 -11.14 -15.56 -13.25
CA TYR A 267 -10.12 -15.04 -12.34
C TYR A 267 -9.92 -13.54 -12.54
N ARG A 268 -9.89 -12.80 -11.41
CA ARG A 268 -9.60 -11.37 -11.39
C ARG A 268 -8.44 -11.10 -10.46
N LEU A 269 -7.51 -10.25 -10.87
CA LEU A 269 -6.40 -9.79 -10.06
C LEU A 269 -6.67 -8.38 -9.55
N PHE A 270 -6.45 -8.18 -8.26
CA PHE A 270 -6.50 -6.87 -7.63
C PHE A 270 -5.18 -6.58 -6.92
N LEU A 271 -4.66 -5.37 -7.13
CA LEU A 271 -3.51 -4.82 -6.41
C LEU A 271 -3.97 -3.62 -5.59
N ASN A 272 -3.78 -3.69 -4.28
CA ASN A 272 -4.27 -2.66 -3.34
C ASN A 272 -5.75 -2.28 -3.55
N GLY A 273 -6.60 -3.28 -3.85
CA GLY A 273 -8.02 -3.09 -4.10
C GLY A 273 -8.40 -2.68 -5.53
N ASN A 274 -7.43 -2.31 -6.38
CA ASN A 274 -7.67 -1.92 -7.77
C ASN A 274 -7.57 -3.11 -8.70
N LEU A 275 -8.58 -3.29 -9.56
CA LEU A 275 -8.60 -4.36 -10.57
C LEU A 275 -7.46 -4.14 -11.58
N GLN A 276 -6.67 -5.19 -11.81
CA GLN A 276 -5.58 -5.19 -12.81
C GLN A 276 -5.97 -5.94 -14.06
N PHE A 277 -6.65 -7.07 -13.94
CA PHE A 277 -7.25 -7.76 -15.07
C PHE A 277 -8.43 -8.64 -14.65
N ALA A 278 -9.27 -8.99 -15.62
CA ALA A 278 -10.24 -10.08 -15.56
C ALA A 278 -9.95 -11.08 -16.69
N GLN A 279 -9.88 -12.37 -16.36
CA GLN A 279 -9.52 -13.44 -17.29
C GLN A 279 -10.32 -13.44 -18.60
N ARG A 280 -11.57 -12.99 -18.54
CA ARG A 280 -12.48 -13.06 -19.69
C ARG A 280 -12.17 -12.04 -20.77
N ASP A 281 -11.62 -10.88 -20.41
CA ASP A 281 -11.42 -9.76 -21.34
C ASP A 281 -10.02 -9.14 -21.33
N GLU A 282 -9.09 -9.68 -20.51
CA GLU A 282 -7.71 -9.20 -20.39
C GLU A 282 -6.98 -9.13 -21.73
N TYR A 283 -7.33 -10.05 -22.67
CA TYR A 283 -6.71 -10.08 -24.00
C TYR A 283 -6.94 -8.77 -24.77
N ARG A 284 -8.05 -8.06 -24.51
CA ARG A 284 -8.33 -6.76 -25.16
C ARG A 284 -7.31 -5.71 -24.73
N TYR A 285 -6.98 -5.71 -23.45
CA TYR A 285 -5.97 -4.83 -22.88
C TYR A 285 -4.57 -5.18 -23.39
N HIS A 286 -4.16 -6.43 -23.25
CA HIS A 286 -2.79 -6.84 -23.60
C HIS A 286 -2.54 -6.84 -25.12
N GLU A 287 -3.54 -7.17 -25.94
CA GLU A 287 -3.41 -7.01 -27.39
C GLU A 287 -3.30 -5.52 -27.77
N ALA A 288 -4.10 -4.63 -27.16
CA ALA A 288 -4.01 -3.20 -27.40
C ALA A 288 -2.67 -2.62 -26.92
N LEU A 289 -2.15 -3.07 -25.78
CA LEU A 289 -0.87 -2.63 -25.23
C LEU A 289 0.31 -3.02 -26.12
N VAL A 290 0.35 -4.27 -26.60
CA VAL A 290 1.57 -4.84 -27.20
C VAL A 290 1.60 -4.72 -28.74
N HIS A 291 0.51 -5.09 -29.41
CA HIS A 291 0.60 -5.29 -30.86
C HIS A 291 0.74 -4.04 -31.71
N PRO A 292 0.18 -2.86 -31.34
CA PRO A 292 0.38 -1.65 -32.14
C PRO A 292 1.86 -1.31 -32.35
N VAL A 293 2.66 -1.36 -31.27
CA VAL A 293 4.09 -1.02 -31.33
C VAL A 293 4.96 -2.14 -31.88
N MET A 294 4.68 -3.39 -31.50
CA MET A 294 5.45 -4.54 -31.97
C MET A 294 5.30 -4.76 -33.47
N ALA A 295 4.08 -4.63 -33.99
CA ALA A 295 3.81 -4.78 -35.42
C ALA A 295 4.39 -3.62 -36.25
N ALA A 296 4.28 -2.37 -35.74
CA ALA A 296 4.87 -1.20 -36.40
C ALA A 296 6.40 -1.32 -36.49
N PHE A 297 7.06 -1.75 -35.43
CA PHE A 297 8.51 -2.00 -35.46
C PHE A 297 8.86 -3.13 -36.45
N ALA A 298 8.06 -4.19 -36.48
CA ALA A 298 8.31 -5.35 -37.35
C ALA A 298 8.33 -5.04 -38.86
N GLU A 299 7.73 -3.94 -39.31
CA GLU A 299 7.81 -3.46 -40.69
C GLU A 299 9.19 -2.91 -41.07
N HIS A 300 9.99 -2.48 -40.08
CA HIS A 300 11.33 -1.92 -40.27
C HIS A 300 12.46 -2.93 -39.93
N GLY A 301 12.09 -4.08 -39.37
CA GLY A 301 12.99 -5.14 -38.95
C GLY A 301 12.38 -5.87 -37.74
N ALA A 302 12.67 -7.16 -37.58
CA ALA A 302 12.14 -7.92 -36.45
C ALA A 302 12.64 -7.32 -35.12
N PRO A 303 11.76 -6.97 -34.14
CA PRO A 303 12.19 -6.53 -32.84
C PRO A 303 12.94 -7.67 -32.14
N LYS A 304 14.15 -7.38 -31.64
CA LYS A 304 15.02 -8.39 -31.03
C LYS A 304 15.04 -8.32 -29.53
N LYS A 305 15.19 -7.11 -29.00
CA LYS A 305 15.27 -6.83 -27.56
C LYS A 305 14.06 -6.02 -27.12
N VAL A 306 13.28 -6.57 -26.24
CA VAL A 306 12.07 -5.92 -25.71
C VAL A 306 12.18 -5.80 -24.20
N ALA A 307 11.80 -4.64 -23.65
CA ALA A 307 11.62 -4.46 -22.22
C ALA A 307 10.12 -4.45 -21.86
N VAL A 308 9.78 -5.02 -20.73
CA VAL A 308 8.48 -4.87 -20.08
C VAL A 308 8.76 -4.29 -18.70
N LEU A 309 8.27 -3.09 -18.44
CA LEU A 309 8.41 -2.39 -17.16
C LEU A 309 7.09 -2.50 -16.40
N GLY A 310 7.06 -3.25 -15.31
CA GLY A 310 5.86 -3.77 -14.68
C GLY A 310 5.41 -5.08 -15.35
N GLY A 311 4.10 -5.34 -15.37
CA GLY A 311 3.51 -6.51 -16.02
C GLY A 311 3.99 -7.85 -15.44
N GLY A 312 4.16 -7.91 -14.12
CA GLY A 312 4.65 -9.09 -13.40
C GLY A 312 3.74 -10.32 -13.50
N ASP A 313 2.55 -10.17 -14.07
CA ASP A 313 1.66 -11.28 -14.43
C ASP A 313 2.10 -12.06 -15.69
N GLY A 314 3.02 -11.49 -16.49
CA GLY A 314 3.57 -12.10 -17.68
C GLY A 314 2.67 -12.08 -18.91
N MET A 315 1.50 -11.42 -18.87
CA MET A 315 0.56 -11.42 -20.00
C MET A 315 1.05 -10.55 -21.16
N ALA A 316 1.69 -9.42 -20.88
CA ALA A 316 2.38 -8.63 -21.91
C ALA A 316 3.51 -9.43 -22.56
N ALA A 317 4.31 -10.16 -21.76
CA ALA A 317 5.34 -11.05 -22.29
C ALA A 317 4.76 -12.18 -23.16
N ARG A 318 3.60 -12.75 -22.82
CA ARG A 318 2.85 -13.71 -23.65
C ARG A 318 2.57 -13.14 -25.04
N GLU A 319 2.09 -11.93 -25.13
CA GLU A 319 1.77 -11.28 -26.40
C GLU A 319 3.04 -10.98 -27.22
N ILE A 320 4.12 -10.54 -26.58
CA ILE A 320 5.41 -10.29 -27.23
C ILE A 320 6.02 -11.57 -27.81
N LEU A 321 5.88 -12.71 -27.13
CA LEU A 321 6.38 -14.01 -27.60
C LEU A 321 5.70 -14.51 -28.86
N LYS A 322 4.57 -13.92 -29.30
CA LYS A 322 3.95 -14.20 -30.62
C LYS A 322 4.79 -13.69 -31.81
N TYR A 323 5.83 -12.89 -31.56
CA TYR A 323 6.76 -12.41 -32.58
C TYR A 323 8.03 -13.28 -32.60
N PRO A 324 8.22 -14.14 -33.63
CA PRO A 324 9.33 -15.10 -33.66
C PRO A 324 10.71 -14.45 -33.62
N GLY A 325 10.82 -13.20 -34.16
CA GLY A 325 12.07 -12.45 -34.23
C GLY A 325 12.60 -11.96 -32.86
N VAL A 326 11.78 -11.98 -31.82
CA VAL A 326 12.21 -11.58 -30.48
C VAL A 326 13.26 -12.55 -29.93
N GLU A 327 14.43 -12.02 -29.59
CA GLU A 327 15.56 -12.78 -29.06
C GLU A 327 15.53 -12.78 -27.52
N SER A 328 15.19 -11.64 -26.90
CA SER A 328 15.14 -11.48 -25.46
C SER A 328 14.07 -10.50 -25.01
N ILE A 329 13.45 -10.81 -23.88
CA ILE A 329 12.51 -9.96 -23.15
C ILE A 329 13.09 -9.74 -21.75
N THR A 330 13.33 -8.49 -21.36
CA THR A 330 13.68 -8.12 -19.98
C THR A 330 12.43 -7.59 -19.29
N LEU A 331 11.90 -8.35 -18.34
CA LEU A 331 10.75 -7.97 -17.55
C LEU A 331 11.22 -7.45 -16.18
N VAL A 332 10.94 -6.17 -15.91
CA VAL A 332 11.34 -5.49 -14.67
C VAL A 332 10.12 -5.29 -13.79
N GLU A 333 10.03 -6.07 -12.73
CA GLU A 333 8.90 -6.06 -11.78
C GLU A 333 9.40 -5.79 -10.37
N LEU A 334 8.75 -4.84 -9.69
CA LEU A 334 9.13 -4.44 -8.33
C LEU A 334 8.92 -5.57 -7.32
N ASP A 335 7.80 -6.28 -7.43
CA ASP A 335 7.37 -7.26 -6.43
C ASP A 335 7.67 -8.70 -6.87
N PRO A 336 8.71 -9.35 -6.29
CA PRO A 336 9.03 -10.73 -6.61
C PRO A 336 7.92 -11.73 -6.28
N ALA A 337 7.01 -11.39 -5.37
CA ALA A 337 5.87 -12.23 -5.07
C ALA A 337 4.87 -12.29 -6.23
N MET A 338 4.75 -11.20 -7.00
CA MET A 338 3.90 -11.14 -8.18
C MET A 338 4.40 -12.09 -9.28
N THR A 339 5.67 -11.98 -9.67
CA THR A 339 6.27 -12.85 -10.69
C THR A 339 6.29 -14.31 -10.27
N LYS A 340 6.57 -14.57 -8.98
CA LYS A 340 6.54 -15.93 -8.42
C LYS A 340 5.13 -16.53 -8.48
N LEU A 341 4.11 -15.76 -8.07
CA LEU A 341 2.72 -16.20 -8.10
C LEU A 341 2.28 -16.63 -9.52
N PHE A 342 2.60 -15.81 -10.52
CA PHE A 342 2.25 -16.09 -11.92
C PHE A 342 3.18 -17.10 -12.64
N THR A 343 4.24 -17.52 -11.98
CA THR A 343 5.10 -18.63 -12.43
C THR A 343 4.66 -19.95 -11.81
N ASP A 344 4.43 -19.97 -10.50
CA ASP A 344 4.28 -21.19 -9.70
C ASP A 344 2.83 -21.70 -9.65
N GLU A 345 1.82 -20.80 -9.63
CA GLU A 345 0.42 -21.19 -9.55
C GLU A 345 -0.09 -21.69 -10.91
N PRO A 346 -0.50 -22.98 -11.02
CA PRO A 346 -0.80 -23.60 -12.31
C PRO A 346 -1.89 -22.87 -13.11
N VAL A 347 -2.89 -22.34 -12.42
CA VAL A 347 -4.00 -21.65 -13.09
C VAL A 347 -3.53 -20.28 -13.62
N LEU A 348 -2.75 -19.54 -12.84
CA LEU A 348 -2.27 -18.21 -13.23
C LEU A 348 -1.18 -18.30 -14.29
N SER A 349 -0.26 -19.25 -14.18
CA SER A 349 0.74 -19.51 -15.21
C SER A 349 0.15 -20.00 -16.55
N ALA A 350 -1.01 -20.67 -16.50
CA ALA A 350 -1.75 -21.01 -17.71
C ALA A 350 -2.35 -19.77 -18.39
N LEU A 351 -2.75 -18.74 -17.64
CA LEU A 351 -3.28 -17.50 -18.22
C LEU A 351 -2.22 -16.75 -19.04
N ASN A 352 -0.99 -16.71 -18.56
CA ASN A 352 0.12 -16.09 -19.29
C ASN A 352 0.83 -17.06 -20.28
N ALA A 353 0.27 -18.25 -20.51
CA ALA A 353 0.85 -19.30 -21.36
C ALA A 353 2.30 -19.65 -20.97
N GLN A 354 2.60 -19.63 -19.67
CA GLN A 354 3.93 -19.91 -19.09
C GLN A 354 5.03 -18.97 -19.62
N SER A 355 4.68 -17.76 -20.01
CA SER A 355 5.60 -16.78 -20.62
C SER A 355 6.79 -16.47 -19.73
N LEU A 356 6.58 -16.36 -18.39
CA LEU A 356 7.64 -16.08 -17.41
C LEU A 356 8.67 -17.22 -17.31
N SER A 357 8.32 -18.44 -17.72
CA SER A 357 9.24 -19.60 -17.77
C SER A 357 9.95 -19.75 -19.12
N SER A 358 9.66 -18.88 -20.09
CA SER A 358 10.31 -18.91 -21.40
C SER A 358 11.80 -18.59 -21.29
N PRO A 359 12.70 -19.33 -21.97
CA PRO A 359 14.14 -19.02 -21.99
C PRO A 359 14.47 -17.66 -22.61
N LYS A 360 13.53 -17.03 -23.32
CA LYS A 360 13.67 -15.67 -23.84
C LYS A 360 13.33 -14.58 -22.83
N VAL A 361 12.70 -14.91 -21.69
CA VAL A 361 12.26 -13.96 -20.68
C VAL A 361 13.21 -13.99 -19.49
N ARG A 362 13.81 -12.83 -19.22
CA ARG A 362 14.62 -12.57 -18.04
C ARG A 362 13.84 -11.67 -17.08
N VAL A 363 13.43 -12.20 -15.94
CA VAL A 363 12.78 -11.43 -14.88
C VAL A 363 13.84 -10.76 -14.00
N VAL A 364 13.68 -9.46 -13.75
CA VAL A 364 14.52 -8.64 -12.87
C VAL A 364 13.61 -7.99 -11.83
N ASN A 365 13.69 -8.43 -10.59
CA ASN A 365 12.88 -7.86 -9.51
C ASN A 365 13.57 -6.64 -8.89
N THR A 366 13.19 -5.45 -9.36
CA THR A 366 13.70 -4.16 -8.89
C THR A 366 12.77 -3.02 -9.28
N ASP A 367 13.00 -1.82 -8.72
CA ASP A 367 12.31 -0.59 -9.14
C ASP A 367 12.69 -0.22 -10.58
N ALA A 368 11.69 -0.04 -11.43
CA ALA A 368 11.88 0.25 -12.85
C ALA A 368 12.61 1.59 -13.10
N PHE A 369 12.37 2.61 -12.27
CA PHE A 369 13.09 3.89 -12.37
C PHE A 369 14.58 3.68 -12.11
N GLY A 370 14.93 3.02 -11.00
CA GLY A 370 16.31 2.71 -10.67
C GLY A 370 16.97 1.75 -11.66
N TYR A 371 16.20 0.83 -12.25
CA TYR A 371 16.72 -0.06 -13.30
C TYR A 371 17.17 0.75 -14.54
N LEU A 372 16.33 1.64 -15.05
CA LEU A 372 16.69 2.49 -16.19
C LEU A 372 17.83 3.46 -15.83
N GLU A 373 17.90 3.96 -14.60
CA GLU A 373 18.96 4.89 -14.17
C GLU A 373 20.36 4.23 -14.14
N HIS A 374 20.42 2.91 -13.90
CA HIS A 374 21.68 2.18 -13.73
C HIS A 374 21.99 1.18 -14.85
N SER A 375 21.14 1.05 -15.85
CA SER A 375 21.31 0.15 -16.99
C SER A 375 21.81 0.90 -18.22
N ASP A 376 22.61 0.23 -19.04
CA ASP A 376 23.03 0.71 -20.36
C ASP A 376 22.30 -0.04 -21.49
N GLU A 377 21.30 -0.90 -21.15
CA GLU A 377 20.59 -1.71 -22.15
C GLU A 377 19.72 -0.83 -23.05
N VAL A 378 19.73 -1.11 -24.35
CA VAL A 378 18.89 -0.44 -25.34
C VAL A 378 17.93 -1.46 -25.94
N PHE A 379 16.66 -1.04 -26.09
CA PHE A 379 15.56 -1.88 -26.52
C PHE A 379 14.92 -1.37 -27.81
N ASP A 380 14.44 -2.30 -28.61
CA ASP A 380 13.67 -1.98 -29.81
C ASP A 380 12.24 -1.58 -29.47
N VAL A 381 11.65 -2.24 -28.46
CA VAL A 381 10.34 -1.90 -27.93
C VAL A 381 10.40 -1.91 -26.39
N ILE A 382 9.78 -0.91 -25.77
CA ILE A 382 9.57 -0.84 -24.32
C ILE A 382 8.06 -0.81 -24.05
N VAL A 383 7.56 -1.79 -23.32
CA VAL A 383 6.17 -1.85 -22.85
C VAL A 383 6.14 -1.41 -21.39
N VAL A 384 5.43 -0.32 -21.10
CA VAL A 384 5.25 0.22 -19.75
C VAL A 384 3.86 -0.17 -19.27
N ASP A 385 3.83 -1.12 -18.34
CA ASP A 385 2.61 -1.76 -17.82
C ASP A 385 2.58 -1.62 -16.29
N PHE A 386 2.51 -0.37 -15.82
CA PHE A 386 2.44 -0.03 -14.41
C PHE A 386 0.99 0.06 -13.95
N PRO A 387 0.71 -0.12 -12.64
CA PRO A 387 -0.59 0.25 -12.08
C PRO A 387 -0.82 1.77 -12.20
N ASP A 388 -2.07 2.19 -12.06
CA ASP A 388 -2.45 3.60 -12.10
C ASP A 388 -1.73 4.44 -11.03
N PRO A 389 -1.49 5.75 -11.30
CA PRO A 389 -0.72 6.64 -10.42
C PRO A 389 -1.51 7.07 -9.18
N THR A 390 -1.90 6.10 -8.35
CA THR A 390 -2.68 6.31 -7.12
C THR A 390 -1.87 6.87 -5.94
N ASN A 391 -0.56 6.98 -6.07
CA ASN A 391 0.33 7.51 -5.04
C ASN A 391 1.64 8.03 -5.65
N PHE A 392 2.42 8.79 -4.87
CA PHE A 392 3.67 9.38 -5.34
C PHE A 392 4.75 8.36 -5.74
N SER A 393 4.74 7.16 -5.14
CA SER A 393 5.71 6.11 -5.49
C SER A 393 5.48 5.55 -6.88
N VAL A 394 4.22 5.42 -7.31
CA VAL A 394 3.86 5.05 -8.68
C VAL A 394 3.88 6.29 -9.60
N GLY A 395 3.41 7.44 -9.11
CA GLY A 395 3.37 8.69 -9.87
C GLY A 395 4.73 9.14 -10.41
N LYS A 396 5.86 8.80 -9.74
CA LYS A 396 7.22 9.07 -10.24
C LYS A 396 7.52 8.42 -11.58
N LEU A 397 6.88 7.26 -11.86
CA LEU A 397 7.04 6.47 -13.09
C LEU A 397 6.28 7.07 -14.30
N PHE A 398 5.54 8.15 -14.08
CA PHE A 398 4.83 8.91 -15.12
C PHE A 398 5.36 10.34 -15.25
N THR A 399 6.56 10.62 -14.74
CA THR A 399 7.17 11.95 -14.80
C THR A 399 8.03 12.15 -16.05
N ASN A 400 8.26 13.41 -16.40
CA ASN A 400 9.19 13.75 -17.47
C ASN A 400 10.61 13.20 -17.24
N ALA A 401 11.05 13.07 -15.97
CA ALA A 401 12.34 12.46 -15.65
C ALA A 401 12.36 10.98 -16.04
N PHE A 402 11.27 10.25 -15.77
CA PHE A 402 11.15 8.84 -16.17
C PHE A 402 11.12 8.69 -17.70
N TYR A 403 10.37 9.52 -18.40
CA TYR A 403 10.29 9.45 -19.87
C TYR A 403 11.59 9.88 -20.55
N ALA A 404 12.38 10.75 -19.94
CA ALA A 404 13.73 11.06 -20.42
C ALA A 404 14.69 9.85 -20.29
N LEU A 405 14.60 9.09 -19.19
CA LEU A 405 15.31 7.82 -19.04
C LEU A 405 14.84 6.80 -20.08
N LEU A 406 13.52 6.67 -20.26
CA LEU A 406 12.93 5.77 -21.25
C LEU A 406 13.44 6.08 -22.66
N ASP A 407 13.53 7.37 -23.05
CA ASP A 407 14.09 7.76 -24.35
C ASP A 407 15.55 7.30 -24.51
N GLN A 408 16.39 7.41 -23.48
CA GLN A 408 17.80 6.97 -23.53
C GLN A 408 17.93 5.46 -23.81
N HIS A 409 16.95 4.67 -23.38
CA HIS A 409 16.93 3.20 -23.57
C HIS A 409 16.20 2.73 -24.83
N LEU A 410 15.66 3.66 -25.63
CA LEU A 410 15.08 3.32 -26.94
C LEU A 410 16.14 3.26 -28.04
N SER A 411 16.10 2.25 -28.90
CA SER A 411 16.85 2.25 -30.15
C SER A 411 16.42 3.41 -31.07
N ALA A 412 17.22 3.75 -32.05
CA ALA A 412 16.96 4.92 -32.92
C ALA A 412 15.61 4.87 -33.65
N SER A 413 15.08 3.69 -33.91
CA SER A 413 13.75 3.43 -34.48
C SER A 413 12.77 2.82 -33.49
N GLY A 414 13.12 2.80 -32.19
CA GLY A 414 12.36 2.15 -31.14
C GLY A 414 11.03 2.83 -30.84
N TYR A 415 10.10 2.04 -30.30
CA TYR A 415 8.82 2.49 -29.78
C TYR A 415 8.71 2.14 -28.30
N ALA A 416 8.15 3.05 -27.51
CA ALA A 416 7.61 2.71 -26.22
C ALA A 416 6.08 2.79 -26.25
N VAL A 417 5.41 1.94 -25.50
CA VAL A 417 3.99 2.06 -25.23
C VAL A 417 3.79 2.17 -23.75
N ILE A 418 2.96 3.11 -23.35
CA ILE A 418 2.68 3.41 -21.94
C ILE A 418 1.18 3.18 -21.72
N GLN A 419 0.84 2.25 -20.81
CA GLN A 419 -0.51 2.19 -20.29
C GLN A 419 -0.77 3.49 -19.48
N THR A 420 -1.97 3.97 -19.56
CA THR A 420 -2.42 5.16 -18.84
C THR A 420 -3.76 4.87 -18.16
N THR A 421 -4.47 5.89 -17.77
CA THR A 421 -5.83 5.72 -17.23
C THR A 421 -6.89 5.90 -18.32
N SER A 422 -8.17 5.88 -17.93
CA SER A 422 -9.29 6.08 -18.84
C SER A 422 -9.36 7.52 -19.38
N PRO A 423 -9.32 7.73 -20.70
CA PRO A 423 -9.52 9.05 -21.29
C PRO A 423 -10.95 9.58 -21.12
N LEU A 424 -11.92 8.70 -20.87
CA LEU A 424 -13.32 9.07 -20.63
C LEU A 424 -13.56 9.50 -19.17
N VAL A 425 -13.03 8.74 -18.22
CA VAL A 425 -13.25 8.96 -16.78
C VAL A 425 -12.25 9.96 -16.19
N ALA A 426 -10.98 9.83 -16.56
CA ALA A 426 -9.87 10.62 -16.04
C ALA A 426 -9.16 11.35 -17.19
N ARG A 427 -9.92 12.18 -17.90
CA ARG A 427 -9.49 12.85 -19.13
C ARG A 427 -8.25 13.71 -18.95
N LYS A 428 -8.19 14.52 -17.88
CA LYS A 428 -7.02 15.37 -17.60
C LYS A 428 -5.81 14.53 -17.27
N SER A 429 -6.00 13.47 -16.48
CA SER A 429 -4.91 12.55 -16.12
C SER A 429 -4.31 11.88 -17.36
N PHE A 430 -5.16 11.38 -18.26
CA PHE A 430 -4.74 10.81 -19.52
C PHE A 430 -3.91 11.80 -20.35
N TRP A 431 -4.42 13.01 -20.58
CA TRP A 431 -3.71 14.03 -21.38
C TRP A 431 -2.49 14.62 -20.67
N THR A 432 -2.44 14.57 -19.34
CA THR A 432 -1.21 14.89 -18.57
C THR A 432 -0.08 13.93 -18.94
N VAL A 433 -0.35 12.64 -19.09
CA VAL A 433 0.65 11.67 -19.53
C VAL A 433 1.12 11.97 -20.95
N VAL A 434 0.19 12.21 -21.89
CA VAL A 434 0.53 12.56 -23.28
C VAL A 434 1.46 13.76 -23.34
N HIS A 435 1.08 14.90 -22.74
CA HIS A 435 1.89 16.12 -22.76
C HIS A 435 3.22 15.96 -21.98
N THR A 436 3.26 15.09 -20.96
CA THR A 436 4.51 14.81 -20.26
C THR A 436 5.49 14.03 -21.12
N VAL A 437 5.01 13.07 -21.93
CA VAL A 437 5.83 12.39 -22.95
C VAL A 437 6.35 13.38 -23.99
N GLU A 438 5.50 14.28 -24.51
CA GLU A 438 5.91 15.31 -25.47
C GLU A 438 6.95 16.26 -24.89
N SER A 439 6.88 16.57 -23.60
CA SER A 439 7.79 17.51 -22.93
C SER A 439 9.25 17.09 -22.92
N VAL A 440 9.56 15.82 -23.20
CA VAL A 440 10.93 15.29 -23.31
C VAL A 440 11.41 15.17 -24.77
N GLY A 441 10.61 15.67 -25.74
CA GLY A 441 10.97 15.67 -27.15
C GLY A 441 10.56 14.42 -27.93
N LEU A 442 9.82 13.50 -27.30
CA LEU A 442 9.24 12.34 -27.97
C LEU A 442 7.92 12.72 -28.66
N SER A 443 7.64 12.10 -29.80
CA SER A 443 6.31 12.11 -30.41
C SER A 443 5.40 11.21 -29.60
N ALA A 444 4.30 11.75 -29.09
CA ALA A 444 3.27 10.99 -28.37
C ALA A 444 2.08 10.75 -29.30
N THR A 445 1.68 9.48 -29.44
CA THR A 445 0.50 9.09 -30.21
C THR A 445 -0.48 8.40 -29.26
N PRO A 446 -1.52 9.11 -28.78
CA PRO A 446 -2.52 8.57 -27.87
C PRO A 446 -3.49 7.63 -28.63
N TYR A 447 -3.98 6.61 -27.93
CA TYR A 447 -5.06 5.74 -28.39
C TYR A 447 -5.78 5.11 -27.21
N HIS A 448 -6.92 4.48 -27.47
CA HIS A 448 -7.72 3.86 -26.42
C HIS A 448 -8.36 2.55 -26.89
N ALA A 449 -8.76 1.70 -25.95
CA ALA A 449 -9.47 0.47 -26.22
C ALA A 449 -10.54 0.23 -25.16
N HIS A 450 -11.71 -0.24 -25.59
CA HIS A 450 -12.75 -0.67 -24.65
C HIS A 450 -12.45 -2.05 -24.08
N VAL A 451 -12.24 -2.12 -22.76
CA VAL A 451 -12.06 -3.35 -21.98
C VAL A 451 -13.27 -3.48 -21.05
N PRO A 452 -14.15 -4.46 -21.22
CA PRO A 452 -15.44 -4.52 -20.50
C PRO A 452 -15.34 -4.45 -18.98
N SER A 453 -14.24 -4.97 -18.38
CA SER A 453 -14.00 -4.91 -16.94
C SER A 453 -13.46 -3.56 -16.43
N PHE A 454 -12.86 -2.73 -17.31
CA PHE A 454 -12.27 -1.42 -16.98
C PHE A 454 -13.04 -0.23 -17.59
N GLY A 455 -13.83 -0.49 -18.62
CA GLY A 455 -14.39 0.56 -19.49
C GLY A 455 -13.41 0.99 -20.58
N GLU A 456 -13.43 2.26 -20.92
CA GLU A 456 -12.55 2.85 -21.93
C GLU A 456 -11.16 3.10 -21.33
N TRP A 457 -10.13 2.45 -21.88
CA TRP A 457 -8.77 2.48 -21.33
C TRP A 457 -7.78 3.09 -22.30
N GLY A 458 -6.87 3.91 -21.81
CA GLY A 458 -5.97 4.72 -22.60
C GLY A 458 -4.55 4.18 -22.66
N PHE A 459 -3.90 4.46 -23.78
CA PHE A 459 -2.50 4.11 -24.04
C PHE A 459 -1.83 5.27 -24.80
N VAL A 460 -0.51 5.36 -24.67
CA VAL A 460 0.31 6.35 -25.39
C VAL A 460 1.50 5.66 -26.02
N ILE A 461 1.66 5.79 -27.33
CA ILE A 461 2.90 5.39 -28.01
C ILE A 461 3.86 6.57 -28.00
N ALA A 462 5.07 6.34 -27.50
CA ALA A 462 6.15 7.30 -27.47
C ALA A 462 7.29 6.87 -28.39
N SER A 463 7.80 7.77 -29.24
CA SER A 463 8.86 7.48 -30.19
C SER A 463 9.58 8.75 -30.63
N ARG A 464 10.79 8.60 -31.16
CA ARG A 464 11.54 9.74 -31.75
C ARG A 464 11.03 10.18 -33.12
N ARG A 465 10.22 9.33 -33.78
CA ARG A 465 9.62 9.57 -35.09
C ARG A 465 8.11 9.43 -34.99
N PRO A 466 7.33 10.07 -35.85
CA PRO A 466 5.89 9.87 -35.89
C PRO A 466 5.54 8.38 -36.04
N TYR A 467 4.58 7.93 -35.26
CA TYR A 467 4.06 6.57 -35.34
C TYR A 467 3.26 6.36 -36.63
N HIS A 468 3.40 5.20 -37.23
CA HIS A 468 2.62 4.75 -38.38
C HIS A 468 1.92 3.46 -38.06
N LEU A 469 0.63 3.36 -38.45
CA LEU A 469 -0.16 2.16 -38.26
C LEU A 469 0.46 1.00 -39.05
N PRO A 470 0.64 -0.20 -38.46
CA PRO A 470 1.14 -1.34 -39.15
C PRO A 470 0.12 -1.91 -40.16
N ASN A 471 0.62 -2.42 -41.29
CA ASN A 471 -0.19 -3.04 -42.34
C ASN A 471 -0.60 -4.47 -42.01
N ALA A 472 0.08 -5.12 -41.07
CA ALA A 472 -0.17 -6.51 -40.69
C ALA A 472 -0.06 -6.69 -39.16
N LEU A 473 -0.86 -7.60 -38.66
CA LEU A 473 -0.85 -8.04 -37.26
C LEU A 473 -0.63 -9.55 -37.17
N PRO A 474 -0.12 -10.11 -36.08
CA PRO A 474 -0.02 -11.55 -35.90
C PRO A 474 -1.37 -12.24 -36.06
N ALA A 475 -1.33 -13.47 -36.58
CA ALA A 475 -2.54 -14.31 -36.69
C ALA A 475 -3.00 -14.76 -35.28
N GLY A 476 -4.30 -15.01 -35.14
CA GLY A 476 -4.88 -15.60 -33.94
C GLY A 476 -5.13 -14.61 -32.80
N LEU A 477 -5.09 -13.29 -33.05
CA LEU A 477 -5.54 -12.28 -32.12
C LEU A 477 -7.06 -12.37 -31.95
N ARG A 478 -7.53 -12.13 -30.74
CA ARG A 478 -8.95 -12.24 -30.36
C ARG A 478 -9.70 -10.90 -30.51
N PHE A 479 -8.99 -9.79 -30.36
CA PHE A 479 -9.54 -8.44 -30.38
C PHE A 479 -9.09 -7.65 -31.60
N LEU A 480 -7.76 -7.56 -31.83
CA LEU A 480 -7.23 -6.72 -32.86
C LEU A 480 -7.17 -7.39 -34.24
N ASN A 481 -7.46 -6.59 -35.23
CA ASN A 481 -7.20 -6.88 -36.63
C ASN A 481 -6.88 -5.57 -37.37
N THR A 482 -6.43 -5.63 -38.61
CA THR A 482 -6.04 -4.46 -39.41
C THR A 482 -7.18 -3.47 -39.68
N LYS A 483 -8.45 -3.89 -39.54
CA LYS A 483 -9.61 -2.99 -39.69
C LYS A 483 -9.99 -2.31 -38.37
N SER A 484 -9.86 -3.03 -37.24
CA SER A 484 -10.21 -2.48 -35.91
C SER A 484 -9.10 -1.60 -35.32
N LEU A 485 -7.82 -1.87 -35.65
CA LEU A 485 -6.69 -1.12 -35.09
C LEU A 485 -6.78 0.41 -35.34
N PRO A 486 -7.08 0.92 -36.55
CA PRO A 486 -7.20 2.36 -36.76
C PRO A 486 -8.26 3.05 -35.91
N LEU A 487 -9.34 2.34 -35.53
CA LEU A 487 -10.43 2.87 -34.72
C LEU A 487 -10.01 3.18 -33.28
N LEU A 488 -8.93 2.60 -32.80
CA LEU A 488 -8.41 2.88 -31.46
C LEU A 488 -7.81 4.29 -31.35
N PHE A 489 -7.46 4.92 -32.46
CA PHE A 489 -6.82 6.24 -32.55
C PHE A 489 -7.82 7.38 -32.78
N ASP A 490 -9.11 7.07 -32.87
CA ASP A 490 -10.20 8.04 -33.09
C ASP A 490 -10.82 8.43 -31.74
N PHE A 491 -10.67 9.69 -31.32
CA PHE A 491 -11.15 10.19 -30.04
C PHE A 491 -12.47 10.96 -30.23
N PRO A 492 -13.55 10.55 -29.54
CA PRO A 492 -14.76 11.35 -29.48
C PRO A 492 -14.53 12.65 -28.68
N GLN A 493 -15.37 13.65 -28.89
CA GLN A 493 -15.22 15.01 -28.35
C GLN A 493 -15.07 15.07 -26.81
N ASP A 494 -15.73 14.17 -26.08
CA ASP A 494 -15.66 14.08 -24.62
C ASP A 494 -14.36 13.46 -24.09
N MET A 495 -13.58 12.80 -24.94
CA MET A 495 -12.27 12.25 -24.64
C MET A 495 -11.10 13.00 -25.32
N ASP A 496 -11.38 14.01 -26.15
CA ASP A 496 -10.41 14.77 -26.91
C ASP A 496 -9.45 15.58 -26.00
N SER A 497 -8.38 16.11 -26.59
CA SER A 497 -7.30 16.81 -25.87
C SER A 497 -7.82 17.98 -25.01
N VAL A 498 -7.22 18.10 -23.84
CA VAL A 498 -7.41 19.23 -22.91
C VAL A 498 -6.06 19.74 -22.42
N PRO A 499 -5.87 21.06 -22.20
CA PRO A 499 -4.65 21.59 -21.62
C PRO A 499 -4.39 21.03 -20.23
N THR A 500 -3.15 20.59 -19.98
CA THR A 500 -2.71 20.03 -18.69
C THR A 500 -1.32 20.54 -18.33
N GLU A 501 -0.96 20.38 -17.07
CA GLU A 501 0.40 20.59 -16.60
C GLU A 501 1.29 19.38 -16.90
N ILE A 502 2.61 19.60 -16.96
CA ILE A 502 3.59 18.53 -17.09
C ILE A 502 3.82 17.88 -15.73
N ASN A 503 3.72 16.55 -15.68
CA ASN A 503 4.01 15.79 -14.47
C ASN A 503 5.53 15.70 -14.23
N ARG A 504 5.99 16.26 -13.11
CA ARG A 504 7.40 16.30 -12.71
C ARG A 504 7.59 15.65 -11.35
N LEU A 505 8.81 15.21 -11.03
CA LEU A 505 9.14 14.72 -9.68
C LEU A 505 8.82 15.76 -8.59
N SER A 506 8.89 17.05 -8.90
CA SER A 506 8.67 18.14 -7.94
C SER A 506 7.21 18.49 -7.70
N ASN A 507 6.31 18.23 -8.65
CA ASN A 507 4.90 18.61 -8.53
C ASN A 507 3.97 17.38 -8.46
N GLN A 508 4.31 16.28 -9.12
CA GLN A 508 3.52 15.06 -9.24
C GLN A 508 2.01 15.31 -9.42
N VAL A 509 1.69 16.27 -10.28
CA VAL A 509 0.33 16.76 -10.52
C VAL A 509 -0.61 15.64 -10.98
N LEU A 510 -0.07 14.61 -11.63
CA LEU A 510 -0.85 13.47 -12.11
C LEU A 510 -1.55 12.72 -10.97
N VAL A 511 -0.89 12.53 -9.82
CA VAL A 511 -1.48 11.81 -8.67
C VAL A 511 -2.73 12.52 -8.17
N SER A 512 -2.64 13.83 -7.93
CA SER A 512 -3.77 14.62 -7.42
C SER A 512 -4.91 14.73 -8.45
N THR A 513 -4.57 14.87 -9.74
CA THR A 513 -5.56 14.95 -10.82
C THR A 513 -6.31 13.63 -10.97
N TYR A 514 -5.58 12.51 -10.94
CA TYR A 514 -6.14 11.16 -10.99
C TYR A 514 -7.15 10.91 -9.87
N GLU A 515 -6.79 11.24 -8.64
CA GLU A 515 -7.68 11.08 -7.48
C GLU A 515 -8.93 11.95 -7.56
N GLU A 516 -8.78 13.19 -8.00
CA GLU A 516 -9.92 14.10 -8.19
C GLU A 516 -10.92 13.54 -9.21
N GLU A 517 -10.43 13.02 -10.35
CA GLU A 517 -11.28 12.54 -11.43
C GLU A 517 -11.96 11.22 -11.08
N TRP A 518 -11.22 10.22 -10.62
CA TRP A 518 -11.79 8.93 -10.19
C TRP A 518 -12.67 9.04 -8.94
N GLY A 519 -12.33 9.94 -8.02
CA GLY A 519 -13.15 10.21 -6.83
C GLY A 519 -14.54 10.78 -7.13
N ARG A 520 -14.76 11.30 -8.34
CA ARG A 520 -16.09 11.76 -8.80
C ARG A 520 -16.99 10.59 -9.25
N VAL A 521 -16.42 9.52 -9.74
CA VAL A 521 -17.15 8.35 -10.24
C VAL A 521 -17.51 7.39 -9.11
N ALA A 522 -16.69 7.35 -8.05
CA ALA A 522 -16.93 6.52 -6.88
C ALA A 522 -18.02 7.07 -5.93
N LYS A 523 -18.57 8.25 -6.21
CA LYS A 523 -19.71 8.87 -5.49
C LYS A 523 -21.02 8.57 -6.19
#